data_aaf1921eb90a8ed34974f196490b2450
#
_entry.id   aaf1921eb90a8ed34974f196490b2450
#
_cell.length_a   1.000
_cell.length_b   1.000
_cell.length_c   1.000
_cell.angle_alpha   90.00
_cell.angle_beta   90.00
_cell.angle_gamma   90.00
#
_symmetry.space_group_name_H-M   'P 1'
#
loop_
_entity.id
_entity.type
_entity.pdbx_description
1 polymer ?
#
loop_
_entity_poly.entity_id
_entity_poly.type
_entity_poly.pdbx_seq_one_letter_code
_entity_poly.pdbx_strand_id
1 'polypeptide(L)'
;MKNRLPAALMTIVGMAFSASVAADVTPMTLRDGRIGYVMTNLFWSVYQTPDAKEECPKGFNDGPREQFEILFPDVENRTVVDTQLAQEIETWHPTTEPDPLPFYDIEGPYSYGLNLDGEVGQNDFTHPDGTQGIDNEVYRAVGCIIGFRGPDGVEVIFQDKAIADRAYNRTMIELSGVDNLENDDSVTVTVYRGMDRLLTDATGMKVMSGGSQRVDLRWGAKLIRQTEGKIVDSVLTTEPIADVVIPWMNLGVPTFQLIRDMRFQLDLSPTNANGLIAGYADVDTYYKQLIRNDSTHHLSNGQISGISLYKALSRLADAYPDPETGRNTAISTALDVKMAQVFIVHPDGEASMPQHTTD
;
A
#
# COMPACT_ATOMS: atom_id res chain seq x y z
N MET A 1 83.07 -19.18 -29.03
CA MET A 1 82.58 -18.88 -27.71
C MET A 1 81.08 -19.18 -27.69
N LYS A 2 80.71 -20.32 -27.12
CA LYS A 2 79.32 -20.82 -27.12
C LYS A 2 78.71 -20.53 -25.74
N ASN A 3 77.75 -19.64 -25.66
CA ASN A 3 76.93 -19.41 -24.45
C ASN A 3 75.76 -20.37 -24.43
N ARG A 4 75.69 -21.21 -23.41
CA ARG A 4 74.53 -22.04 -23.13
C ARG A 4 73.69 -21.33 -22.07
N LEU A 5 72.39 -21.11 -22.38
CA LEU A 5 71.38 -20.71 -21.43
C LEU A 5 70.89 -21.94 -20.62
N PRO A 6 70.60 -21.81 -19.33
CA PRO A 6 70.00 -22.86 -18.55
C PRO A 6 68.44 -22.85 -18.73
N ALA A 7 67.87 -24.04 -18.84
CA ALA A 7 66.45 -24.31 -18.89
C ALA A 7 65.85 -24.07 -17.49
N ALA A 8 64.87 -23.18 -17.41
CA ALA A 8 64.08 -22.97 -16.20
C ALA A 8 62.97 -24.02 -16.14
N LEU A 9 62.99 -24.80 -15.06
CA LEU A 9 61.96 -25.77 -14.72
C LEU A 9 60.76 -25.04 -14.12
N MET A 10 59.65 -25.03 -14.85
CA MET A 10 58.38 -24.37 -14.44
C MET A 10 57.57 -25.39 -13.64
N THR A 11 57.58 -25.25 -12.33
CA THR A 11 56.75 -26.08 -11.42
C THR A 11 55.29 -25.50 -11.45
N ILE A 12 54.37 -26.25 -12.03
CA ILE A 12 52.95 -25.94 -12.00
C ILE A 12 52.42 -26.38 -10.63
N VAL A 13 52.14 -25.41 -9.76
CA VAL A 13 51.37 -25.62 -8.53
C VAL A 13 49.88 -25.66 -8.88
N GLY A 14 49.32 -26.85 -8.89
CA GLY A 14 47.89 -27.05 -9.05
C GLY A 14 47.15 -26.52 -7.82
N MET A 15 46.47 -25.36 -7.93
CA MET A 15 45.50 -24.94 -6.95
C MET A 15 44.21 -25.77 -7.13
N ALA A 16 44.00 -26.69 -6.19
CA ALA A 16 42.72 -27.36 -6.02
C ALA A 16 41.71 -26.31 -5.50
N PHE A 17 40.81 -25.85 -6.37
CA PHE A 17 39.62 -25.12 -5.95
C PHE A 17 38.70 -26.12 -5.24
N SER A 18 38.68 -26.07 -3.90
CA SER A 18 37.62 -26.67 -3.13
C SER A 18 36.34 -25.85 -3.40
N ALA A 19 35.45 -26.38 -4.23
CA ALA A 19 34.07 -25.87 -4.32
C ALA A 19 33.44 -26.12 -2.93
N SER A 20 33.34 -25.06 -2.14
CA SER A 20 32.45 -25.08 -0.98
C SER A 20 31.03 -25.24 -1.53
N VAL A 21 30.45 -26.41 -1.37
CA VAL A 21 29.03 -26.64 -1.44
C VAL A 21 28.48 -25.75 -0.32
N ALA A 22 27.99 -24.57 -0.66
CA ALA A 22 27.11 -23.81 0.23
C ALA A 22 25.97 -24.78 0.54
N ALA A 23 25.93 -25.31 1.75
CA ALA A 23 24.74 -25.99 2.23
C ALA A 23 23.60 -24.99 2.04
N ASP A 24 22.59 -25.36 1.28
CA ASP A 24 21.35 -24.63 1.10
C ASP A 24 20.71 -24.62 2.49
N VAL A 25 21.06 -23.59 3.28
CA VAL A 25 20.44 -23.35 4.58
C VAL A 25 19.07 -22.82 4.25
N THR A 26 18.10 -23.72 4.07
CA THR A 26 16.69 -23.37 4.01
C THR A 26 16.44 -22.49 5.22
N PRO A 27 16.12 -21.20 5.03
CA PRO A 27 15.89 -20.32 6.17
C PRO A 27 14.78 -20.94 7.01
N MET A 28 15.01 -21.14 8.30
CA MET A 28 14.01 -21.70 9.25
C MET A 28 12.83 -20.75 9.47
N THR A 29 12.35 -20.12 8.42
CA THR A 29 11.28 -19.12 8.44
C THR A 29 9.91 -19.76 8.28
N LEU A 30 9.84 -20.91 7.58
CA LEU A 30 8.65 -21.73 7.50
C LEU A 30 8.69 -22.74 8.66
N ARG A 31 7.80 -22.57 9.65
CA ARG A 31 7.71 -23.44 10.83
C ARG A 31 6.31 -24.04 10.93
N ASP A 32 6.26 -25.35 11.01
CA ASP A 32 4.98 -26.09 11.13
C ASP A 32 3.93 -25.63 10.10
N GLY A 33 4.37 -25.43 8.84
CA GLY A 33 3.51 -24.92 7.77
C GLY A 33 3.04 -23.48 7.96
N ARG A 34 3.79 -22.64 8.71
CA ARG A 34 3.44 -21.24 8.95
C ARG A 34 4.57 -20.28 8.65
N ILE A 35 4.25 -19.15 8.05
CA ILE A 35 5.16 -18.03 7.86
C ILE A 35 4.42 -16.71 8.04
N GLY A 36 5.06 -15.76 8.72
CA GLY A 36 4.48 -14.43 8.97
C GLY A 36 5.25 -13.33 8.23
N TYR A 37 4.53 -12.30 7.81
CA TYR A 37 5.11 -11.09 7.24
C TYR A 37 4.47 -9.86 7.86
N VAL A 38 5.27 -8.84 8.15
CA VAL A 38 4.82 -7.55 8.67
C VAL A 38 5.08 -6.45 7.64
N MET A 39 4.11 -5.58 7.44
CA MET A 39 4.20 -4.46 6.51
C MET A 39 5.30 -3.49 6.93
N THR A 40 6.15 -3.14 5.99
CA THR A 40 7.26 -2.20 6.16
C THR A 40 7.12 -0.94 5.32
N ASN A 41 6.42 -1.04 4.19
CA ASN A 41 6.11 0.08 3.31
C ASN A 41 4.71 -0.10 2.74
N LEU A 42 4.02 1.00 2.52
CA LEU A 42 2.70 1.04 1.90
C LEU A 42 2.52 2.38 1.19
N PHE A 43 2.17 2.38 -0.10
CA PHE A 43 1.91 3.59 -0.87
C PHE A 43 0.98 3.30 -2.05
N TRP A 44 0.38 4.34 -2.60
CA TRP A 44 -0.48 4.20 -3.77
C TRP A 44 0.31 3.66 -4.97
N SER A 45 -0.28 2.69 -5.66
CA SER A 45 0.32 2.15 -6.87
C SER A 45 0.04 3.10 -8.03
N VAL A 46 1.03 3.90 -8.36
CA VAL A 46 0.94 4.99 -9.34
C VAL A 46 1.83 4.67 -10.52
N TYR A 47 1.23 4.45 -11.70
CA TYR A 47 1.97 4.42 -12.95
C TYR A 47 2.46 5.83 -13.31
N GLN A 48 3.72 5.97 -13.70
CA GLN A 48 4.28 7.27 -14.03
C GLN A 48 5.39 7.19 -15.07
N THR A 49 5.30 8.07 -16.04
CA THR A 49 6.37 8.31 -17.02
C THR A 49 7.27 9.47 -16.56
N PRO A 50 8.50 9.58 -17.08
CA PRO A 50 9.45 10.61 -16.61
C PRO A 50 8.95 12.05 -16.76
N ASP A 51 8.14 12.34 -17.77
CA ASP A 51 7.62 13.68 -18.04
C ASP A 51 6.12 13.83 -17.79
N ALA A 52 5.49 12.77 -17.35
CA ALA A 52 4.04 12.68 -17.00
C ALA A 52 3.07 13.12 -18.13
N LYS A 53 3.53 13.25 -19.37
CA LYS A 53 2.70 13.77 -20.46
C LYS A 53 1.67 12.78 -20.96
N GLU A 54 1.95 11.49 -20.82
CA GLU A 54 1.01 10.44 -21.22
C GLU A 54 -0.16 10.39 -20.25
N GLU A 55 0.14 10.37 -18.95
CA GLU A 55 -0.88 10.22 -17.93
C GLU A 55 -1.54 11.54 -17.51
N CYS A 56 -0.79 12.66 -17.50
CA CYS A 56 -1.27 13.98 -17.09
C CYS A 56 -1.07 15.05 -18.18
N PRO A 57 -1.67 14.92 -19.38
CA PRO A 57 -1.43 15.82 -20.52
C PRO A 57 -1.86 17.26 -20.26
N LYS A 58 -2.80 17.48 -19.31
CA LYS A 58 -3.26 18.80 -18.89
C LYS A 58 -2.42 19.42 -17.77
N GLY A 59 -1.41 18.70 -17.28
CA GLY A 59 -0.58 19.09 -16.14
C GLY A 59 -1.05 18.48 -14.82
N PHE A 60 -0.48 18.98 -13.73
CA PHE A 60 -0.77 18.51 -12.39
C PHE A 60 -1.86 19.34 -11.71
N ASN A 61 -2.51 18.75 -10.73
CA ASN A 61 -3.50 19.40 -9.88
C ASN A 61 -2.87 20.32 -8.81
N ASP A 62 -1.55 20.33 -8.73
CA ASP A 62 -0.82 21.20 -7.80
C ASP A 62 -0.86 22.62 -8.33
N GLY A 63 -1.60 23.46 -7.66
CA GLY A 63 -1.79 24.85 -8.04
C GLY A 63 -0.94 25.82 -7.24
N PRO A 64 -1.00 27.09 -7.59
CA PRO A 64 -0.29 28.14 -6.87
C PRO A 64 -0.86 28.30 -5.45
N ARG A 65 -0.09 28.93 -4.56
CA ARG A 65 -0.53 29.23 -3.18
C ARG A 65 -1.79 30.08 -3.13
N GLU A 66 -2.04 30.83 -4.17
CA GLU A 66 -3.23 31.66 -4.37
C GLU A 66 -4.53 30.86 -4.43
N GLN A 67 -4.46 29.53 -4.58
CA GLN A 67 -5.65 28.67 -4.49
C GLN A 67 -6.41 28.87 -3.19
N PHE A 68 -5.72 29.12 -2.09
CA PHE A 68 -6.35 29.40 -0.80
C PHE A 68 -7.23 30.66 -0.88
N GLU A 69 -6.77 31.71 -1.49
CA GLU A 69 -7.51 32.98 -1.67
C GLU A 69 -8.69 32.79 -2.64
N ILE A 70 -8.54 31.93 -3.65
CA ILE A 70 -9.61 31.62 -4.60
C ILE A 70 -10.73 30.81 -3.92
N LEU A 71 -10.37 29.85 -3.08
CA LEU A 71 -11.35 29.01 -2.37
C LEU A 71 -12.04 29.73 -1.22
N PHE A 72 -11.39 30.71 -0.62
CA PHE A 72 -11.87 31.44 0.56
C PHE A 72 -11.77 32.96 0.35
N PRO A 73 -12.46 33.54 -0.65
CA PRO A 73 -12.29 34.94 -1.03
C PRO A 73 -12.76 35.94 0.02
N ASP A 74 -13.67 35.54 0.90
CA ASP A 74 -14.29 36.45 1.88
C ASP A 74 -13.54 36.51 3.22
N VAL A 75 -12.31 36.03 3.26
CA VAL A 75 -11.60 35.83 4.52
C VAL A 75 -10.37 36.72 4.62
N GLU A 76 -10.61 38.05 4.64
CA GLU A 76 -9.58 38.99 5.07
C GLU A 76 -9.05 38.60 6.46
N ASN A 77 -7.74 38.33 6.54
CA ASN A 77 -7.03 37.95 7.77
C ASN A 77 -7.25 36.51 8.30
N ARG A 78 -7.95 35.63 7.58
CA ARG A 78 -8.02 34.22 7.99
C ARG A 78 -6.70 33.49 7.70
N THR A 79 -6.14 32.87 8.71
CA THR A 79 -4.94 32.04 8.57
C THR A 79 -5.30 30.63 8.12
N VAL A 80 -4.29 29.87 7.65
CA VAL A 80 -4.43 28.44 7.39
C VAL A 80 -4.93 27.69 8.64
N VAL A 81 -4.42 28.09 9.81
CA VAL A 81 -4.84 27.51 11.11
C VAL A 81 -6.31 27.75 11.38
N ASP A 82 -6.81 28.97 11.13
CA ASP A 82 -8.24 29.26 11.31
C ASP A 82 -9.12 28.42 10.39
N THR A 83 -8.69 28.19 9.15
CA THR A 83 -9.38 27.32 8.20
C THR A 83 -9.37 25.87 8.64
N GLN A 84 -8.26 25.38 9.19
CA GLN A 84 -8.13 24.06 9.76
C GLN A 84 -9.11 23.83 10.92
N LEU A 85 -9.13 24.77 11.86
CA LEU A 85 -10.03 24.73 13.00
C LEU A 85 -11.49 24.77 12.58
N ALA A 86 -11.84 25.57 11.59
CA ALA A 86 -13.20 25.63 11.06
C ALA A 86 -13.61 24.28 10.41
N GLN A 87 -12.72 23.65 9.65
CA GLN A 87 -12.98 22.33 9.05
C GLN A 87 -13.13 21.21 10.09
N GLU A 88 -12.40 21.28 11.20
CA GLU A 88 -12.52 20.31 12.28
C GLU A 88 -13.82 20.48 13.10
N ILE A 89 -14.27 21.70 13.28
CA ILE A 89 -15.45 22.04 14.10
C ILE A 89 -16.74 22.02 13.27
N GLU A 90 -16.68 22.60 12.09
CA GLU A 90 -17.81 22.64 11.16
C GLU A 90 -17.74 21.39 10.28
N THR A 91 -18.60 20.43 10.51
CA THR A 91 -18.73 19.22 9.68
C THR A 91 -19.25 19.56 8.29
N TRP A 92 -18.45 20.26 7.51
CA TRP A 92 -18.79 20.57 6.13
C TRP A 92 -18.84 19.28 5.33
N HIS A 93 -19.97 19.05 4.67
CA HIS A 93 -20.05 17.98 3.72
C HIS A 93 -19.52 18.51 2.37
N PRO A 94 -18.44 17.93 1.82
CA PRO A 94 -17.78 18.51 0.63
C PRO A 94 -18.67 18.64 -0.60
N THR A 95 -19.78 17.91 -0.64
CA THR A 95 -20.75 18.00 -1.75
C THR A 95 -21.49 19.32 -1.81
N THR A 96 -21.55 20.09 -0.72
CA THR A 96 -22.26 21.38 -0.64
C THR A 96 -21.36 22.56 -0.97
N GLU A 97 -20.05 22.35 -0.97
CA GLU A 97 -19.08 23.41 -1.22
C GLU A 97 -18.94 23.71 -2.72
N PRO A 98 -18.79 24.97 -3.11
CA PRO A 98 -18.39 25.31 -4.47
C PRO A 98 -16.95 24.85 -4.73
N ASP A 99 -16.69 24.38 -5.93
CA ASP A 99 -15.34 24.01 -6.35
C ASP A 99 -14.98 24.81 -7.61
N PRO A 100 -14.35 25.96 -7.44
CA PRO A 100 -14.00 26.83 -8.56
C PRO A 100 -12.73 26.37 -9.31
N LEU A 101 -12.02 25.37 -8.79
CA LEU A 101 -10.74 24.93 -9.35
C LEU A 101 -10.93 23.77 -10.33
N PRO A 102 -10.21 23.78 -11.47
CA PRO A 102 -10.18 22.61 -12.34
C PRO A 102 -9.52 21.43 -11.63
N PHE A 103 -10.02 20.23 -11.93
CA PHE A 103 -9.43 18.99 -11.48
C PHE A 103 -9.12 18.10 -12.67
N TYR A 104 -7.88 17.63 -12.77
CA TYR A 104 -7.40 16.79 -13.84
C TYR A 104 -7.27 15.36 -13.39
N ASP A 105 -8.01 14.47 -14.04
CA ASP A 105 -7.86 13.03 -13.89
C ASP A 105 -6.70 12.51 -14.73
N ILE A 106 -6.22 11.32 -14.41
CA ILE A 106 -5.35 10.55 -15.30
C ILE A 106 -6.10 10.27 -16.61
N GLU A 107 -5.45 10.57 -17.73
CA GLU A 107 -5.98 10.29 -19.07
C GLU A 107 -5.25 9.12 -19.76
N GLY A 108 -4.09 8.72 -19.26
CA GLY A 108 -3.29 7.61 -19.80
C GLY A 108 -4.00 6.25 -19.61
N PRO A 109 -3.70 5.27 -20.48
CA PRO A 109 -4.36 3.97 -20.48
C PRO A 109 -3.74 2.96 -19.49
N TYR A 110 -2.63 3.28 -18.84
CA TYR A 110 -1.87 2.33 -18.04
C TYR A 110 -2.03 2.58 -16.54
N SER A 111 -2.14 1.49 -15.79
CA SER A 111 -2.07 1.48 -14.32
C SER A 111 -1.50 0.17 -13.80
N TYR A 112 -0.96 0.20 -12.59
CA TYR A 112 -0.77 -1.01 -11.78
C TYR A 112 -2.06 -1.30 -11.01
N GLY A 113 -2.34 -2.57 -10.75
CA GLY A 113 -3.54 -2.98 -10.04
C GLY A 113 -3.95 -4.41 -10.38
N LEU A 114 -5.15 -4.78 -9.99
CA LEU A 114 -5.75 -6.07 -10.27
C LEU A 114 -7.09 -5.87 -11.00
N ASN A 115 -7.51 -6.90 -11.73
CA ASN A 115 -8.89 -7.01 -12.19
C ASN A 115 -9.73 -7.48 -11.00
N LEU A 116 -10.53 -6.59 -10.42
CA LEU A 116 -11.28 -6.84 -9.20
C LEU A 116 -12.66 -7.43 -9.45
N ASP A 117 -13.30 -7.04 -10.55
CA ASP A 117 -14.66 -7.48 -10.92
C ASP A 117 -14.65 -8.70 -11.89
N GLY A 118 -13.51 -9.02 -12.49
CA GLY A 118 -13.34 -10.12 -13.43
C GLY A 118 -13.75 -9.78 -14.86
N GLU A 119 -14.06 -8.55 -15.15
CA GLU A 119 -14.48 -8.06 -16.48
C GLU A 119 -13.37 -7.21 -17.12
N VAL A 120 -13.57 -6.80 -18.36
CA VAL A 120 -12.75 -5.81 -19.06
C VAL A 120 -13.68 -4.72 -19.55
N GLY A 121 -13.79 -3.68 -18.74
CA GLY A 121 -14.65 -2.52 -18.99
C GLY A 121 -13.99 -1.46 -19.89
N GLN A 122 -14.80 -0.52 -20.33
CA GLN A 122 -14.32 0.58 -21.18
C GLN A 122 -13.40 1.58 -20.43
N ASN A 123 -13.58 1.68 -19.11
CA ASN A 123 -12.85 2.63 -18.26
C ASN A 123 -11.64 2.00 -17.58
N ASP A 124 -11.47 0.67 -17.67
CA ASP A 124 -10.38 -0.02 -17.03
C ASP A 124 -9.04 0.35 -17.66
N PHE A 125 -8.02 0.23 -16.85
CA PHE A 125 -6.67 0.39 -17.30
C PHE A 125 -6.10 -0.90 -17.90
N THR A 126 -4.98 -0.76 -18.57
CA THR A 126 -4.11 -1.86 -18.99
C THR A 126 -2.87 -1.85 -18.10
N HIS A 127 -2.49 -2.99 -17.55
CA HIS A 127 -1.21 -3.12 -16.85
C HIS A 127 -0.06 -2.97 -17.86
N PRO A 128 1.10 -2.40 -17.49
CA PRO A 128 2.23 -2.23 -18.42
C PRO A 128 2.75 -3.49 -19.09
N ASP A 129 2.44 -4.70 -18.57
CA ASP A 129 2.73 -5.98 -19.20
C ASP A 129 1.72 -6.41 -20.29
N GLY A 130 0.65 -5.63 -20.46
CA GLY A 130 -0.41 -5.88 -21.44
C GLY A 130 -1.69 -6.54 -20.88
N THR A 131 -1.74 -6.85 -19.59
CA THR A 131 -2.96 -7.38 -18.93
C THR A 131 -4.04 -6.29 -18.91
N GLN A 132 -5.24 -6.62 -19.37
CA GLN A 132 -6.39 -5.72 -19.43
C GLN A 132 -7.32 -5.89 -18.23
N GLY A 133 -8.22 -4.91 -18.03
CA GLY A 133 -9.22 -4.95 -16.97
C GLY A 133 -8.64 -4.59 -15.60
N ILE A 134 -7.72 -3.64 -15.53
CA ILE A 134 -7.11 -3.21 -14.27
C ILE A 134 -7.97 -2.13 -13.62
N ASP A 135 -8.44 -2.44 -12.43
CA ASP A 135 -9.25 -1.55 -11.60
C ASP A 135 -8.37 -0.75 -10.64
N ASN A 136 -8.25 0.55 -10.87
CA ASN A 136 -7.53 1.47 -9.98
C ASN A 136 -8.01 2.92 -10.18
N GLU A 137 -9.27 3.19 -9.90
CA GLU A 137 -9.86 4.51 -10.07
C GLU A 137 -9.34 5.53 -9.05
N VAL A 138 -8.80 5.09 -7.88
CA VAL A 138 -8.06 5.99 -6.99
C VAL A 138 -6.84 6.58 -7.72
N TYR A 139 -6.11 5.77 -8.48
CA TYR A 139 -5.02 6.31 -9.30
C TYR A 139 -5.51 7.33 -10.32
N ARG A 140 -6.67 7.12 -10.94
CA ARG A 140 -7.27 8.10 -11.86
C ARG A 140 -7.49 9.44 -11.17
N ALA A 141 -7.91 9.43 -9.90
CA ALA A 141 -8.11 10.64 -9.12
C ALA A 141 -6.80 11.29 -8.65
N VAL A 142 -5.86 10.51 -8.10
CA VAL A 142 -4.69 11.08 -7.41
C VAL A 142 -3.42 11.13 -8.26
N GLY A 143 -3.38 10.43 -9.38
CA GLY A 143 -2.16 10.26 -10.16
C GLY A 143 -1.61 11.53 -10.79
N CYS A 144 -2.42 12.59 -10.95
CA CYS A 144 -1.95 13.91 -11.38
C CYS A 144 -1.72 14.87 -10.19
N ILE A 145 -1.51 14.37 -8.98
CA ILE A 145 -1.13 15.15 -7.80
C ILE A 145 0.32 14.78 -7.44
N ILE A 146 1.24 15.74 -7.44
CA ILE A 146 2.68 15.49 -7.22
C ILE A 146 2.94 14.76 -5.90
N GLY A 147 2.23 15.10 -4.83
CA GLY A 147 2.40 14.50 -3.52
C GLY A 147 2.18 12.99 -3.46
N PHE A 148 1.41 12.43 -4.40
CA PHE A 148 1.11 11.00 -4.49
C PHE A 148 2.03 10.26 -5.47
N ARG A 149 2.95 10.96 -6.12
CA ARG A 149 3.80 10.39 -7.19
C ARG A 149 5.18 10.03 -6.70
N GLY A 150 5.60 8.81 -7.08
CA GLY A 150 6.95 8.30 -6.87
C GLY A 150 7.38 8.20 -5.41
N PRO A 151 8.60 7.72 -5.16
CA PRO A 151 9.11 7.55 -3.81
C PRO A 151 9.39 8.89 -3.10
N ASP A 152 9.46 9.98 -3.83
CA ASP A 152 9.76 11.32 -3.32
C ASP A 152 8.49 12.16 -3.08
N GLY A 153 7.32 11.62 -3.37
CA GLY A 153 6.05 12.27 -3.07
C GLY A 153 5.88 12.47 -1.56
N VAL A 154 5.39 13.63 -1.16
CA VAL A 154 5.28 13.99 0.27
C VAL A 154 4.42 12.98 1.04
N GLU A 155 3.34 12.50 0.46
CA GLU A 155 2.45 11.52 1.07
C GLU A 155 3.15 10.16 1.25
N VAL A 156 3.94 9.73 0.27
CA VAL A 156 4.73 8.49 0.34
C VAL A 156 5.76 8.56 1.45
N ILE A 157 6.49 9.67 1.53
CA ILE A 157 7.53 9.88 2.57
C ILE A 157 6.91 9.86 3.97
N PHE A 158 5.76 10.49 4.16
CA PHE A 158 5.08 10.49 5.45
C PHE A 158 4.61 9.09 5.84
N GLN A 159 4.07 8.33 4.89
CA GLN A 159 3.59 6.98 5.15
C GLN A 159 4.73 6.03 5.51
N ASP A 160 5.85 6.06 4.81
CA ASP A 160 7.02 5.24 5.12
C ASP A 160 7.59 5.53 6.51
N LYS A 161 7.67 6.81 6.88
CA LYS A 161 8.11 7.21 8.23
C LYS A 161 7.13 6.76 9.30
N ALA A 162 5.83 6.83 9.01
CA ALA A 162 4.79 6.44 9.94
C ALA A 162 4.85 4.95 10.27
N ILE A 163 5.06 4.08 9.29
CA ILE A 163 5.14 2.63 9.49
C ILE A 163 6.31 2.26 10.42
N ALA A 164 7.40 3.02 10.38
CA ALA A 164 8.52 2.84 11.30
C ALA A 164 8.23 3.33 12.73
N ASP A 165 7.22 4.18 12.93
CA ASP A 165 6.87 4.75 14.23
C ASP A 165 6.34 3.68 15.20
N ARG A 166 6.58 3.91 16.50
CA ARG A 166 6.12 3.01 17.57
C ARG A 166 4.62 2.99 17.74
N ALA A 167 3.97 4.12 17.47
CA ALA A 167 2.53 4.27 17.64
C ALA A 167 1.74 3.65 16.50
N TYR A 168 2.40 3.34 15.40
CA TYR A 168 1.74 2.75 14.24
C TYR A 168 1.30 1.31 14.52
N ASN A 169 0.03 1.04 14.33
CA ASN A 169 -0.55 -0.29 14.49
C ASN A 169 -0.37 -1.11 13.19
N ARG A 170 0.69 -1.88 13.14
CA ARG A 170 1.18 -2.55 11.92
C ARG A 170 0.23 -3.62 11.42
N THR A 171 -0.04 -3.61 10.14
CA THR A 171 -0.66 -4.75 9.45
C THR A 171 0.38 -5.85 9.27
N MET A 172 0.01 -7.07 9.56
CA MET A 172 0.80 -8.27 9.27
C MET A 172 -0.11 -9.39 8.78
N ILE A 173 0.47 -10.31 8.04
CA ILE A 173 -0.21 -11.52 7.58
C ILE A 173 0.53 -12.75 8.07
N GLU A 174 -0.23 -13.79 8.38
CA GLU A 174 0.26 -15.14 8.60
C GLU A 174 -0.31 -16.06 7.54
N LEU A 175 0.55 -16.76 6.83
CA LEU A 175 0.16 -17.87 6.00
C LEU A 175 0.26 -19.14 6.82
N SER A 176 -0.76 -19.99 6.76
CA SER A 176 -0.79 -21.29 7.44
C SER A 176 -1.28 -22.38 6.49
N GLY A 177 -0.88 -23.61 6.76
CA GLY A 177 -1.09 -24.74 5.84
C GLY A 177 -0.12 -24.72 4.66
N VAL A 178 0.99 -23.99 4.76
CA VAL A 178 1.98 -23.84 3.68
C VAL A 178 2.88 -25.07 3.62
N ASP A 179 2.79 -25.80 2.50
CA ASP A 179 3.70 -26.90 2.21
C ASP A 179 4.96 -26.42 1.48
N ASN A 180 4.80 -25.43 0.59
CA ASN A 180 5.86 -24.90 -0.25
C ASN A 180 5.60 -23.41 -0.59
N LEU A 181 6.64 -22.55 -0.51
CA LEU A 181 6.53 -21.15 -0.90
C LEU A 181 6.63 -20.90 -2.41
N GLU A 182 6.97 -21.92 -3.19
CA GLU A 182 7.03 -21.81 -4.66
C GLU A 182 5.67 -22.13 -5.29
N ASN A 183 5.06 -23.26 -4.86
CA ASN A 183 3.75 -23.68 -5.37
C ASN A 183 2.96 -24.35 -4.26
N ASP A 184 1.75 -23.85 -4.01
CA ASP A 184 0.82 -24.39 -3.03
C ASP A 184 -0.62 -24.06 -3.46
N ASP A 185 -1.43 -25.09 -3.64
CA ASP A 185 -2.79 -24.91 -4.17
C ASP A 185 -3.79 -24.33 -3.15
N SER A 186 -3.46 -24.38 -1.85
CA SER A 186 -4.38 -23.92 -0.80
C SER A 186 -3.63 -23.54 0.46
N VAL A 187 -3.58 -22.24 0.74
CA VAL A 187 -3.03 -21.68 1.98
C VAL A 187 -4.08 -20.80 2.65
N THR A 188 -4.09 -20.80 3.96
CA THR A 188 -4.93 -19.86 4.70
C THR A 188 -4.14 -18.61 5.04
N VAL A 189 -4.68 -17.43 4.70
CA VAL A 189 -4.08 -16.12 4.97
C VAL A 189 -4.86 -15.41 6.06
N THR A 190 -4.21 -15.11 7.17
CA THR A 190 -4.84 -14.37 8.28
C THR A 190 -4.17 -13.01 8.45
N VAL A 191 -4.99 -11.96 8.40
CA VAL A 191 -4.55 -10.58 8.64
C VAL A 191 -4.64 -10.26 10.12
N TYR A 192 -3.56 -9.74 10.69
CA TYR A 192 -3.45 -9.33 12.09
C TYR A 192 -2.96 -7.89 12.24
N ARG A 193 -2.98 -7.42 13.47
CA ARG A 193 -2.26 -6.22 13.92
C ARG A 193 -1.06 -6.62 14.76
N GLY A 194 0.09 -6.05 14.45
CA GLY A 194 1.32 -6.20 15.22
C GLY A 194 1.49 -5.08 16.24
N MET A 195 2.02 -5.40 17.42
CA MET A 195 2.21 -4.42 18.50
C MET A 195 3.66 -4.09 18.81
N ASP A 196 4.60 -4.85 18.28
CA ASP A 196 6.02 -4.65 18.59
C ASP A 196 6.70 -3.71 17.59
N ARG A 197 7.82 -3.14 17.99
CA ARG A 197 8.67 -2.38 17.07
C ARG A 197 9.25 -3.33 16.02
N LEU A 198 9.42 -2.80 14.81
CA LEU A 198 10.15 -3.51 13.77
C LEU A 198 11.61 -3.70 14.18
N LEU A 199 12.15 -4.86 13.88
CA LEU A 199 13.59 -5.11 13.96
C LEU A 199 14.27 -4.31 12.86
N THR A 200 15.20 -3.43 13.22
CA THR A 200 15.98 -2.66 12.26
C THR A 200 17.46 -2.99 12.36
N ASP A 201 18.21 -2.65 11.33
CA ASP A 201 19.68 -2.68 11.36
C ASP A 201 20.24 -1.64 12.36
N ALA A 202 21.56 -1.62 12.53
CA ALA A 202 22.21 -0.71 13.46
C ALA A 202 22.04 0.78 13.11
N THR A 203 21.69 1.11 11.87
CA THR A 203 21.41 2.48 11.44
C THR A 203 19.97 2.91 11.75
N GLY A 204 19.07 1.95 12.01
CA GLY A 204 17.64 2.17 12.16
C GLY A 204 16.88 2.46 10.87
N MET A 205 17.57 2.39 9.72
CA MET A 205 17.02 2.76 8.41
C MET A 205 16.41 1.58 7.67
N LYS A 206 16.90 0.37 7.92
CA LYS A 206 16.45 -0.83 7.21
C LYS A 206 15.78 -1.81 8.16
N VAL A 207 14.52 -2.16 7.83
CA VAL A 207 13.83 -3.25 8.53
C VAL A 207 14.45 -4.59 8.15
N MET A 208 14.72 -5.40 9.17
CA MET A 208 15.33 -6.72 9.05
C MET A 208 14.28 -7.81 9.21
N SER A 209 14.41 -8.88 8.42
CA SER A 209 13.62 -10.09 8.61
C SER A 209 14.03 -10.86 9.88
N GLY A 210 13.19 -11.79 10.33
CA GLY A 210 13.46 -12.66 11.47
C GLY A 210 13.12 -12.04 12.83
N GLY A 211 12.54 -10.86 12.87
CA GLY A 211 11.98 -10.27 14.10
C GLY A 211 10.75 -11.00 14.58
N SER A 212 10.42 -10.87 15.88
CA SER A 212 9.16 -11.36 16.43
C SER A 212 8.13 -10.25 16.49
N GLN A 213 6.87 -10.58 16.19
CA GLN A 213 5.73 -9.66 16.29
C GLN A 213 4.58 -10.32 17.05
N ARG A 214 4.21 -9.73 18.19
CA ARG A 214 3.03 -10.18 18.93
C ARG A 214 1.76 -9.66 18.27
N VAL A 215 0.73 -10.52 18.27
CA VAL A 215 -0.61 -10.10 17.82
C VAL A 215 -1.19 -9.11 18.82
N ASP A 216 -1.69 -7.98 18.32
CA ASP A 216 -2.34 -6.95 19.14
C ASP A 216 -3.85 -7.19 19.24
N LEU A 217 -4.29 -7.83 20.31
CA LEU A 217 -5.71 -8.10 20.58
C LEU A 217 -6.48 -6.90 21.16
N ARG A 218 -5.81 -5.79 21.51
CA ARG A 218 -6.48 -4.61 22.11
C ARG A 218 -7.53 -4.00 21.20
N TRP A 219 -7.35 -4.15 19.89
CA TRP A 219 -8.28 -3.66 18.88
C TRP A 219 -9.47 -4.59 18.61
N GLY A 220 -9.48 -5.75 19.27
CA GLY A 220 -10.55 -6.74 19.19
C GLY A 220 -10.47 -7.64 17.96
N ALA A 221 -11.19 -8.76 18.05
CA ALA A 221 -11.21 -9.80 17.01
C ALA A 221 -11.78 -9.31 15.66
N LYS A 222 -12.57 -8.23 15.64
CA LYS A 222 -13.12 -7.65 14.39
C LYS A 222 -12.06 -7.16 13.42
N LEU A 223 -10.83 -6.92 13.86
CA LEU A 223 -9.71 -6.55 13.00
C LEU A 223 -8.90 -7.76 12.52
N ILE A 224 -9.23 -8.96 12.97
CA ILE A 224 -8.65 -10.20 12.45
C ILE A 224 -9.53 -10.64 11.29
N ARG A 225 -8.91 -10.87 10.15
CA ARG A 225 -9.58 -11.31 8.93
C ARG A 225 -8.85 -12.51 8.36
N GLN A 226 -9.61 -13.44 7.81
CA GLN A 226 -9.06 -14.66 7.22
C GLN A 226 -9.64 -14.88 5.84
N THR A 227 -8.83 -15.41 4.94
CA THR A 227 -9.22 -15.81 3.59
C THR A 227 -8.35 -16.97 3.13
N GLU A 228 -8.78 -17.61 2.04
CA GLU A 228 -8.00 -18.61 1.34
C GLU A 228 -7.14 -17.94 0.26
N GLY A 229 -6.03 -18.58 -0.06
CA GLY A 229 -5.14 -18.18 -1.12
C GLY A 229 -4.43 -19.36 -1.76
N LYS A 230 -3.72 -19.09 -2.82
CA LYS A 230 -2.83 -20.06 -3.50
C LYS A 230 -1.51 -19.39 -3.83
N ILE A 231 -0.47 -20.21 -3.95
CA ILE A 231 0.87 -19.79 -4.35
C ILE A 231 1.20 -20.46 -5.68
N VAL A 232 1.54 -19.68 -6.69
CA VAL A 232 1.98 -20.14 -8.00
C VAL A 232 3.24 -19.39 -8.39
N ASP A 233 4.32 -20.09 -8.67
CA ASP A 233 5.62 -19.50 -9.01
C ASP A 233 6.07 -18.45 -7.98
N SER A 234 5.90 -18.74 -6.70
CA SER A 234 6.14 -17.88 -5.55
C SER A 234 5.22 -16.65 -5.44
N VAL A 235 4.18 -16.53 -6.25
CA VAL A 235 3.20 -15.46 -6.15
C VAL A 235 1.97 -15.94 -5.36
N LEU A 236 1.75 -15.35 -4.20
CA LEU A 236 0.51 -15.52 -3.43
C LEU A 236 -0.59 -14.69 -4.07
N THR A 237 -1.73 -15.30 -4.36
CA THR A 237 -2.98 -14.61 -4.67
C THR A 237 -4.06 -15.05 -3.68
N THR A 238 -4.87 -14.12 -3.20
CA THR A 238 -5.94 -14.42 -2.22
C THR A 238 -7.33 -14.24 -2.81
N GLU A 239 -8.28 -14.96 -2.24
CA GLU A 239 -9.70 -14.64 -2.39
C GLU A 239 -10.00 -13.28 -1.72
N PRO A 240 -11.10 -12.61 -2.10
CA PRO A 240 -11.49 -11.34 -1.50
C PRO A 240 -11.71 -11.45 0.00
N ILE A 241 -11.21 -10.44 0.74
CA ILE A 241 -11.43 -10.30 2.17
C ILE A 241 -12.42 -9.15 2.38
N ALA A 242 -13.58 -9.44 2.94
CA ALA A 242 -14.55 -8.41 3.27
C ALA A 242 -13.98 -7.45 4.32
N ASP A 243 -14.26 -6.17 4.18
CA ASP A 243 -14.03 -5.10 5.17
C ASP A 243 -12.71 -5.19 5.97
N VAL A 244 -11.61 -4.84 5.33
CA VAL A 244 -10.31 -4.75 6.01
C VAL A 244 -10.01 -3.31 6.36
N VAL A 245 -9.71 -3.08 7.64
CA VAL A 245 -9.26 -1.77 8.13
C VAL A 245 -7.73 -1.73 8.06
N ILE A 246 -7.17 -0.94 7.16
CA ILE A 246 -5.74 -0.72 7.05
C ILE A 246 -5.36 0.51 7.89
N PRO A 247 -4.47 0.37 8.90
CA PRO A 247 -3.95 1.52 9.61
C PRO A 247 -3.23 2.46 8.66
N TRP A 248 -3.41 3.75 8.88
CA TRP A 248 -2.78 4.80 8.14
C TRP A 248 -2.30 5.88 9.10
N MET A 249 -1.35 6.68 8.72
CA MET A 249 -0.94 7.82 9.51
C MET A 249 -0.83 9.04 8.59
N ASN A 250 -1.67 10.01 8.87
CA ASN A 250 -1.70 11.23 8.10
C ASN A 250 -1.06 12.36 8.91
N LEU A 251 0.07 12.90 8.44
CA LEU A 251 0.82 13.99 9.09
C LEU A 251 1.05 13.79 10.61
N GLY A 252 1.28 12.54 11.02
CA GLY A 252 1.46 12.19 12.44
C GLY A 252 0.16 11.88 13.19
N VAL A 253 -0.99 11.98 12.55
CA VAL A 253 -2.30 11.63 13.13
C VAL A 253 -2.66 10.20 12.72
N PRO A 254 -2.85 9.27 13.66
CA PRO A 254 -3.31 7.92 13.35
C PRO A 254 -4.70 7.95 12.73
N THR A 255 -4.83 7.31 11.57
CA THR A 255 -6.07 7.16 10.81
C THR A 255 -6.21 5.72 10.32
N PHE A 256 -7.18 5.47 9.45
CA PHE A 256 -7.33 4.17 8.79
C PHE A 256 -8.04 4.32 7.44
N GLN A 257 -7.83 3.34 6.57
CA GLN A 257 -8.66 3.13 5.38
C GLN A 257 -9.50 1.87 5.56
N LEU A 258 -10.75 1.93 5.14
CA LEU A 258 -11.62 0.76 4.98
C LEU A 258 -11.53 0.32 3.52
N ILE A 259 -11.03 -0.89 3.29
CA ILE A 259 -10.97 -1.51 1.97
C ILE A 259 -11.85 -2.75 1.97
N ARG A 260 -12.83 -2.78 1.07
CA ARG A 260 -13.77 -3.87 0.87
C ARG A 260 -13.23 -4.80 -0.21
N ASP A 261 -13.54 -6.10 -0.10
CA ASP A 261 -13.08 -7.14 -1.02
C ASP A 261 -11.57 -7.08 -1.30
N MET A 262 -10.81 -6.81 -0.23
CA MET A 262 -9.37 -6.65 -0.31
C MET A 262 -8.69 -7.96 -0.71
N ARG A 263 -7.75 -7.89 -1.63
CA ARG A 263 -6.93 -9.01 -2.10
C ARG A 263 -5.46 -8.68 -1.96
N PHE A 264 -4.68 -9.74 -1.77
CA PHE A 264 -3.23 -9.68 -1.88
C PHE A 264 -2.77 -10.36 -3.16
N GLN A 265 -1.78 -9.76 -3.82
CA GLN A 265 -0.94 -10.39 -4.83
C GLN A 265 0.52 -10.09 -4.46
N LEU A 266 1.22 -11.09 -3.91
CA LEU A 266 2.54 -10.89 -3.30
C LEU A 266 3.56 -11.89 -3.81
N ASP A 267 4.70 -11.41 -4.29
CA ASP A 267 5.90 -12.20 -4.51
C ASP A 267 6.50 -12.60 -3.16
N LEU A 268 6.50 -13.89 -2.87
CA LEU A 268 6.96 -14.43 -1.60
C LEU A 268 8.42 -14.84 -1.66
N SER A 269 9.11 -14.61 -0.59
CA SER A 269 10.41 -15.22 -0.31
C SER A 269 10.51 -15.58 1.17
N PRO A 270 11.50 -16.39 1.58
CA PRO A 270 11.72 -16.69 2.99
C PRO A 270 12.00 -15.47 3.88
N THR A 271 12.30 -14.31 3.32
CA THR A 271 12.69 -13.10 4.06
C THR A 271 11.78 -11.91 3.83
N ASN A 272 11.00 -11.90 2.79
CA ASN A 272 10.13 -10.77 2.45
C ASN A 272 8.93 -11.20 1.57
N ALA A 273 7.93 -10.36 1.51
CA ALA A 273 6.83 -10.43 0.56
C ALA A 273 6.57 -9.03 0.01
N ASN A 274 6.53 -8.90 -1.31
CA ASN A 274 6.34 -7.61 -1.97
C ASN A 274 5.27 -7.73 -3.06
N GLY A 275 4.51 -6.70 -3.29
CA GLY A 275 3.49 -6.72 -4.35
C GLY A 275 2.37 -5.75 -4.10
N LEU A 276 1.13 -6.18 -4.33
CA LEU A 276 -0.05 -5.33 -4.30
C LEU A 276 -1.03 -5.77 -3.21
N ILE A 277 -1.67 -4.77 -2.64
CA ILE A 277 -2.98 -4.86 -1.99
C ILE A 277 -3.96 -4.13 -2.90
N ALA A 278 -5.06 -4.76 -3.30
CA ALA A 278 -6.09 -4.11 -4.10
C ALA A 278 -7.49 -4.44 -3.57
N GLY A 279 -8.46 -3.59 -3.88
CA GLY A 279 -9.84 -3.71 -3.41
C GLY A 279 -10.59 -2.41 -3.60
N TYR A 280 -11.70 -2.22 -2.90
CA TYR A 280 -12.53 -1.04 -3.03
C TYR A 280 -12.47 -0.19 -1.75
N ALA A 281 -11.85 0.99 -1.83
CA ALA A 281 -11.78 1.94 -0.74
C ALA A 281 -13.13 2.64 -0.57
N ASP A 282 -13.64 2.66 0.67
CA ASP A 282 -14.85 3.42 1.00
C ASP A 282 -14.57 4.92 0.92
N VAL A 283 -15.28 5.63 0.02
CA VAL A 283 -15.00 7.03 -0.33
C VAL A 283 -15.16 7.95 0.88
N ASP A 284 -16.21 7.77 1.66
CA ASP A 284 -16.49 8.61 2.82
C ASP A 284 -15.46 8.42 3.92
N THR A 285 -15.06 7.16 4.17
CA THR A 285 -14.02 6.84 5.15
C THR A 285 -12.67 7.38 4.68
N TYR A 286 -12.35 7.19 3.39
CA TYR A 286 -11.13 7.73 2.79
C TYR A 286 -11.05 9.24 2.99
N TYR A 287 -12.10 9.97 2.64
CA TYR A 287 -12.17 11.42 2.84
C TYR A 287 -12.03 11.82 4.31
N LYS A 288 -12.83 11.23 5.19
CA LYS A 288 -12.85 11.58 6.61
C LYS A 288 -11.53 11.32 7.32
N GLN A 289 -10.85 10.23 6.94
CA GLN A 289 -9.64 9.79 7.63
C GLN A 289 -8.35 10.34 7.02
N LEU A 290 -8.30 10.55 5.71
CA LEU A 290 -7.09 10.95 5.01
C LEU A 290 -7.17 12.38 4.48
N ILE A 291 -8.21 12.69 3.70
CA ILE A 291 -8.27 13.91 2.91
C ILE A 291 -8.58 15.14 3.73
N ARG A 292 -9.33 15.00 4.81
CA ARG A 292 -9.73 16.14 5.65
C ARG A 292 -8.55 16.90 6.24
N ASN A 293 -7.55 16.19 6.71
CA ASN A 293 -6.33 16.82 7.22
C ASN A 293 -5.43 17.28 6.07
N ASP A 294 -5.25 16.44 5.05
CA ASP A 294 -4.41 16.71 3.89
C ASP A 294 -4.90 17.92 3.10
N SER A 295 -6.21 18.08 2.92
CA SER A 295 -6.75 19.18 2.15
C SER A 295 -6.30 20.55 2.66
N THR A 296 -6.25 20.73 3.97
CA THR A 296 -5.80 21.99 4.55
C THR A 296 -4.30 22.19 4.40
N HIS A 297 -3.51 21.11 4.56
CA HIS A 297 -2.08 21.15 4.31
C HIS A 297 -1.80 21.44 2.84
N HIS A 298 -2.46 20.75 1.93
CA HIS A 298 -2.31 20.95 0.49
C HIS A 298 -2.69 22.35 0.05
N LEU A 299 -3.80 22.89 0.55
CA LEU A 299 -4.19 24.28 0.31
C LEU A 299 -3.11 25.27 0.79
N SER A 300 -2.56 25.05 1.99
CA SER A 300 -1.54 25.94 2.55
C SER A 300 -0.24 25.94 1.78
N ASN A 301 0.05 24.84 1.08
CA ASN A 301 1.24 24.67 0.24
C ASN A 301 0.99 24.93 -1.25
N GLY A 302 -0.23 25.36 -1.63
CA GLY A 302 -0.60 25.57 -3.02
C GLY A 302 -0.91 24.28 -3.79
N GLN A 303 -1.27 23.23 -3.08
CA GLN A 303 -1.71 21.97 -3.65
C GLN A 303 -3.25 21.91 -3.76
N ILE A 304 -3.81 20.74 -4.02
CA ILE A 304 -5.23 20.56 -4.31
C ILE A 304 -6.16 20.82 -3.12
N SER A 305 -7.39 21.24 -3.38
CA SER A 305 -8.43 21.28 -2.37
C SER A 305 -9.00 19.90 -2.07
N GLY A 306 -9.32 19.63 -0.80
CA GLY A 306 -9.98 18.39 -0.40
C GLY A 306 -11.38 18.24 -0.98
N ILE A 307 -12.06 19.35 -1.24
CA ILE A 307 -13.38 19.39 -1.91
C ILE A 307 -13.25 18.84 -3.33
N SER A 308 -12.27 19.33 -4.11
CA SER A 308 -12.00 18.86 -5.48
C SER A 308 -11.70 17.37 -5.49
N LEU A 309 -10.83 16.91 -4.58
CA LEU A 309 -10.48 15.51 -4.48
C LEU A 309 -11.65 14.62 -4.06
N TYR A 310 -12.45 15.04 -3.07
CA TYR A 310 -13.67 14.31 -2.69
C TYR A 310 -14.65 14.16 -3.86
N LYS A 311 -14.88 15.24 -4.61
CA LYS A 311 -15.76 15.21 -5.78
C LYS A 311 -15.23 14.30 -6.88
N ALA A 312 -13.90 14.27 -7.09
CA ALA A 312 -13.27 13.36 -8.02
C ALA A 312 -13.44 11.91 -7.59
N LEU A 313 -13.11 11.58 -6.33
CA LEU A 313 -13.31 10.24 -5.78
C LEU A 313 -14.77 9.78 -5.86
N SER A 314 -15.72 10.66 -5.53
CA SER A 314 -17.17 10.34 -5.60
C SER A 314 -17.66 10.14 -7.03
N ARG A 315 -17.11 10.87 -7.99
CA ARG A 315 -17.46 10.74 -9.41
C ARG A 315 -16.86 9.47 -10.05
N LEU A 316 -15.67 9.11 -9.61
CA LEU A 316 -14.92 7.94 -10.09
C LEU A 316 -15.25 6.66 -9.31
N ALA A 317 -16.05 6.75 -8.25
CA ALA A 317 -16.50 5.58 -7.51
C ALA A 317 -17.20 4.58 -8.44
N ASP A 318 -16.74 3.32 -8.40
CA ASP A 318 -17.08 2.29 -9.37
C ASP A 318 -17.75 1.06 -8.74
N ALA A 319 -17.85 1.01 -7.39
CA ALA A 319 -18.43 -0.13 -6.69
C ALA A 319 -19.32 0.26 -5.51
N TYR A 320 -20.07 -0.71 -5.01
CA TYR A 320 -20.94 -0.62 -3.83
C TYR A 320 -22.00 0.49 -3.96
N PRO A 321 -22.96 0.36 -4.89
CA PRO A 321 -24.00 1.34 -5.05
C PRO A 321 -24.86 1.45 -3.79
N ASP A 322 -25.08 2.68 -3.34
CA ASP A 322 -25.99 2.99 -2.27
C ASP A 322 -27.43 2.62 -2.69
N PRO A 323 -28.15 1.86 -1.87
CA PRO A 323 -29.47 1.34 -2.25
C PRO A 323 -30.56 2.42 -2.42
N GLU A 324 -30.40 3.59 -1.83
CA GLU A 324 -31.38 4.68 -1.93
C GLU A 324 -31.11 5.58 -3.13
N THR A 325 -29.84 5.86 -3.40
CA THR A 325 -29.44 6.83 -4.44
C THR A 325 -28.95 6.17 -5.73
N GLY A 326 -28.56 4.89 -5.69
CA GLY A 326 -27.92 4.16 -6.77
C GLY A 326 -26.49 4.63 -7.10
N ARG A 327 -25.92 5.54 -6.30
CA ARG A 327 -24.55 6.02 -6.50
C ARG A 327 -23.56 5.09 -5.85
N ASN A 328 -22.45 4.81 -6.53
CA ASN A 328 -21.36 4.06 -5.95
C ASN A 328 -20.74 4.80 -4.76
N THR A 329 -20.38 4.04 -3.71
CA THR A 329 -19.84 4.55 -2.45
C THR A 329 -18.41 4.09 -2.20
N ALA A 330 -17.88 3.21 -3.04
CA ALA A 330 -16.51 2.75 -2.96
C ALA A 330 -15.82 2.88 -4.32
N ILE A 331 -14.51 3.00 -4.28
CA ILE A 331 -13.66 3.26 -5.43
C ILE A 331 -12.52 2.23 -5.46
N SER A 332 -12.28 1.64 -6.63
CA SER A 332 -11.19 0.69 -6.81
C SER A 332 -9.83 1.33 -6.52
N THR A 333 -8.98 0.61 -5.81
CA THR A 333 -7.66 1.08 -5.38
C THR A 333 -6.63 -0.03 -5.44
N ALA A 334 -5.40 0.33 -5.75
CA ALA A 334 -4.24 -0.52 -5.63
C ALA A 334 -3.15 0.18 -4.82
N LEU A 335 -2.52 -0.58 -3.93
CA LEU A 335 -1.46 -0.11 -3.05
C LEU A 335 -0.25 -1.03 -3.21
N ASP A 336 0.91 -0.46 -3.48
CA ASP A 336 2.18 -1.18 -3.42
C ASP A 336 2.52 -1.46 -1.96
N VAL A 337 2.90 -2.68 -1.66
CA VAL A 337 3.26 -3.09 -0.32
C VAL A 337 4.60 -3.82 -0.30
N LYS A 338 5.40 -3.53 0.72
CA LYS A 338 6.59 -4.32 1.07
C LYS A 338 6.42 -4.84 2.48
N MET A 339 6.81 -6.09 2.67
CA MET A 339 6.70 -6.78 3.95
C MET A 339 8.00 -7.51 4.27
N ALA A 340 8.39 -7.50 5.54
CA ALA A 340 9.50 -8.30 6.05
C ALA A 340 8.97 -9.54 6.76
N GLN A 341 9.68 -10.67 6.60
CA GLN A 341 9.34 -11.89 7.34
C GLN A 341 9.51 -11.68 8.84
N VAL A 342 8.55 -12.19 9.62
CA VAL A 342 8.55 -12.16 11.08
C VAL A 342 8.02 -13.46 11.67
N PHE A 343 8.37 -13.73 12.91
CA PHE A 343 7.77 -14.78 13.73
C PHE A 343 6.57 -14.19 14.47
N ILE A 344 5.37 -14.63 14.10
CA ILE A 344 4.14 -14.18 14.76
C ILE A 344 4.00 -14.90 16.11
N VAL A 345 3.83 -14.12 17.15
CA VAL A 345 3.63 -14.60 18.51
C VAL A 345 2.18 -14.39 18.89
N HIS A 346 1.45 -15.48 18.97
CA HIS A 346 0.08 -15.47 19.46
C HIS A 346 0.07 -15.33 20.99
N PRO A 347 -0.88 -14.58 21.56
CA PRO A 347 -1.02 -14.50 23.02
C PRO A 347 -1.37 -15.87 23.58
N ASP A 348 -0.82 -16.18 24.76
CA ASP A 348 -1.15 -17.40 25.50
C ASP A 348 -2.64 -17.42 25.86
N GLY A 349 -3.37 -18.32 25.28
CA GLY A 349 -4.82 -18.46 25.39
C GLY A 349 -5.45 -18.34 24.01
N GLU A 350 -6.12 -19.39 23.59
CA GLU A 350 -6.84 -19.47 22.33
C GLU A 350 -7.66 -18.19 22.09
N ALA A 351 -7.16 -17.31 21.24
CA ALA A 351 -8.03 -16.37 20.56
C ALA A 351 -8.94 -17.24 19.69
N SER A 352 -10.09 -17.63 20.23
CA SER A 352 -11.09 -18.32 19.44
C SER A 352 -11.41 -17.41 18.26
N MET A 353 -10.98 -17.82 17.08
CA MET A 353 -11.35 -17.19 15.83
C MET A 353 -12.86 -17.04 15.84
N PRO A 354 -13.42 -15.87 15.53
CA PRO A 354 -14.85 -15.77 15.34
C PRO A 354 -15.21 -16.74 14.22
N GLN A 355 -15.95 -17.79 14.56
CA GLN A 355 -16.56 -18.63 13.54
C GLN A 355 -17.45 -17.71 12.72
N HIS A 356 -17.25 -17.66 11.42
CA HIS A 356 -18.19 -17.05 10.51
C HIS A 356 -19.55 -17.68 10.72
N THR A 357 -20.40 -17.02 11.49
CA THR A 357 -21.83 -17.26 11.38
C THR A 357 -22.27 -16.53 10.13
N THR A 358 -22.49 -17.29 9.07
CA THR A 358 -23.33 -16.88 7.94
C THR A 358 -24.74 -16.66 8.50
N ASP A 359 -25.09 -15.39 8.71
CA ASP A 359 -26.47 -14.91 8.76
C ASP A 359 -26.57 -13.64 7.90
#